data_1b8bd97c17bed5e5369000c9502f4291
#
_entry.id   1b8bd97c17bed5e5369000c9502f4291
#
_cell.length_a   1.000
_cell.length_b   1.000
_cell.length_c   1.000
_cell.angle_alpha   90.00
_cell.angle_beta   90.00
_cell.angle_gamma   90.00
#
_symmetry.space_group_name_H-M   'P 1'
#
loop_
_entity.id
_entity.type
_entity.pdbx_description
1 polymer ?
#
loop_
_entity_poly.entity_id
_entity_poly.type
_entity_poly.pdbx_seq_one_letter_code
_entity_poly.pdbx_strand_id
1 'polypeptide(L)'
;MKRLKLLTFIGILFFTNSVFVQGQNITDSKGMKQGAWRKLDAAGKVIYEGQFKDNIPQGVFRYYYEDGKVRSELTYSPDGKKASAVNYHPNGKKMAEGVYAETKKDGLWKYYNERENISAEEYYTKGMPVGFWKTYYDDGNLLEECPYKNGKKDGLSKQYFSDGSVKSEVNFKNGKYEGSARYLFPDGKPLLVGQFKDDLKHGLWIAYKANGEKESEITYFEGVISEEIYYDKTREAELKNEVKEIPE
;
A
#
# COMPACT_ATOMS: atom_id res chain seq x y z
N MET A 1 -45.79 52.59 37.87
CA MET A 1 -45.49 51.46 36.95
C MET A 1 -44.03 51.05 37.16
N LYS A 2 -43.81 49.99 37.97
CA LYS A 2 -42.46 49.42 38.23
C LYS A 2 -42.22 48.29 37.24
N ARG A 3 -41.20 48.43 36.38
CA ARG A 3 -40.76 47.39 35.47
C ARG A 3 -39.88 46.37 36.24
N LEU A 4 -40.38 45.15 36.35
CA LEU A 4 -39.68 43.99 36.90
C LEU A 4 -38.70 43.47 35.82
N LYS A 5 -37.35 43.51 36.10
CA LYS A 5 -36.33 42.89 35.26
C LYS A 5 -36.24 41.42 35.65
N LEU A 6 -36.59 40.55 34.70
CA LEU A 6 -36.44 39.13 34.83
C LEU A 6 -34.96 38.80 34.52
N LEU A 7 -34.21 38.41 35.55
CA LEU A 7 -32.86 37.82 35.38
C LEU A 7 -32.99 36.35 35.03
N THR A 8 -32.70 36.03 33.78
CA THR A 8 -32.55 34.64 33.32
C THR A 8 -31.23 34.08 33.78
N PHE A 9 -31.25 33.22 34.79
CA PHE A 9 -30.06 32.44 35.20
C PHE A 9 -29.86 31.31 34.17
N ILE A 10 -28.84 31.45 33.31
CA ILE A 10 -28.36 30.34 32.46
C ILE A 10 -27.47 29.47 33.35
N GLY A 11 -28.07 28.39 33.87
CA GLY A 11 -27.31 27.36 34.55
C GLY A 11 -26.45 26.60 33.54
N ILE A 12 -25.13 26.88 33.56
CA ILE A 12 -24.16 26.04 32.88
C ILE A 12 -24.06 24.73 33.65
N LEU A 13 -24.71 23.68 33.14
CA LEU A 13 -24.52 22.34 33.62
C LEU A 13 -23.10 21.90 33.21
N PHE A 14 -22.15 22.03 34.15
CA PHE A 14 -20.90 21.31 34.05
C PHE A 14 -21.20 19.80 34.20
N PHE A 15 -21.28 19.07 33.08
CA PHE A 15 -21.15 17.65 33.11
C PHE A 15 -19.70 17.36 33.55
N THR A 16 -19.51 17.19 34.86
CA THR A 16 -18.33 16.53 35.38
C THR A 16 -18.44 15.07 34.94
N ASN A 17 -17.74 14.73 33.86
CA ASN A 17 -17.42 13.33 33.57
C ASN A 17 -16.61 12.81 34.75
N SER A 18 -17.28 12.26 35.74
CA SER A 18 -16.66 11.40 36.74
C SER A 18 -16.14 10.19 35.97
N VAL A 19 -14.87 10.25 35.58
CA VAL A 19 -14.13 9.07 35.16
C VAL A 19 -14.06 8.20 36.40
N PHE A 20 -15.01 7.26 36.54
CA PHE A 20 -14.85 6.15 37.46
C PHE A 20 -13.51 5.51 37.08
N VAL A 21 -12.52 5.59 37.96
CA VAL A 21 -11.30 4.80 37.89
C VAL A 21 -11.74 3.37 38.14
N GLN A 22 -12.30 2.74 37.12
CA GLN A 22 -12.54 1.32 37.11
C GLN A 22 -11.17 0.65 37.11
N GLY A 23 -10.96 -0.33 38.01
CA GLY A 23 -9.68 -1.02 38.12
C GLY A 23 -9.18 -1.48 36.74
N GLN A 24 -7.88 -1.29 36.48
CA GLN A 24 -7.25 -1.71 35.22
C GLN A 24 -6.93 -3.20 35.26
N ASN A 25 -7.01 -3.86 34.09
CA ASN A 25 -6.62 -5.26 33.90
C ASN A 25 -7.44 -6.26 34.76
N ILE A 26 -8.74 -6.04 34.86
CA ILE A 26 -9.65 -6.92 35.61
C ILE A 26 -10.06 -8.14 34.78
N THR A 27 -10.08 -9.31 35.40
CA THR A 27 -10.75 -10.51 34.88
C THR A 27 -11.94 -10.85 35.76
N ASP A 28 -13.00 -11.41 35.16
CA ASP A 28 -14.13 -11.95 35.87
C ASP A 28 -13.82 -13.34 36.51
N SER A 29 -14.82 -13.96 37.17
CA SER A 29 -14.70 -15.27 37.77
C SER A 29 -14.38 -16.42 36.82
N LYS A 30 -14.57 -16.19 35.48
CA LYS A 30 -14.25 -17.13 34.41
C LYS A 30 -12.87 -16.85 33.77
N GLY A 31 -12.13 -15.86 34.27
CA GLY A 31 -10.84 -15.43 33.73
C GLY A 31 -10.94 -14.59 32.45
N MET A 32 -12.14 -14.10 32.10
CA MET A 32 -12.33 -13.25 30.91
C MET A 32 -12.01 -11.80 31.23
N LYS A 33 -11.31 -11.13 30.32
CA LYS A 33 -10.96 -9.71 30.43
C LYS A 33 -12.21 -8.83 30.41
N GLN A 34 -12.26 -7.87 31.36
CA GLN A 34 -13.36 -6.92 31.51
C GLN A 34 -12.82 -5.49 31.70
N GLY A 35 -13.52 -4.49 31.16
CA GLY A 35 -13.25 -3.08 31.37
C GLY A 35 -11.92 -2.60 30.77
N ALA A 36 -11.30 -1.60 31.41
CA ALA A 36 -10.08 -0.96 30.92
C ALA A 36 -8.85 -1.87 31.07
N TRP A 37 -8.08 -1.98 30.01
CA TRP A 37 -6.85 -2.77 29.96
C TRP A 37 -5.69 -1.96 29.42
N ARG A 38 -4.53 -2.14 30.07
CA ARG A 38 -3.26 -1.56 29.66
C ARG A 38 -2.16 -2.59 29.76
N LYS A 39 -1.39 -2.79 28.69
CA LYS A 39 -0.20 -3.64 28.70
C LYS A 39 1.04 -2.76 28.75
N LEU A 40 1.96 -3.10 29.65
CA LEU A 40 3.25 -2.45 29.80
C LEU A 40 4.36 -3.40 29.32
N ASP A 41 5.48 -2.82 28.89
CA ASP A 41 6.73 -3.55 28.67
C ASP A 41 7.50 -3.74 30.00
N ALA A 42 8.70 -4.35 29.93
CA ALA A 42 9.54 -4.59 31.10
C ALA A 42 10.07 -3.29 31.73
N ALA A 43 10.10 -2.19 31.01
CA ALA A 43 10.50 -0.86 31.49
C ALA A 43 9.31 -0.04 32.05
N GLY A 44 8.08 -0.61 32.05
CA GLY A 44 6.86 0.07 32.52
C GLY A 44 6.23 1.00 31.48
N LYS A 45 6.70 1.03 30.24
CA LYS A 45 6.10 1.82 29.16
C LYS A 45 4.85 1.15 28.61
N VAL A 46 3.86 1.94 28.22
CA VAL A 46 2.61 1.43 27.66
C VAL A 46 2.85 0.88 26.24
N ILE A 47 2.54 -0.40 26.04
CA ILE A 47 2.54 -1.04 24.72
C ILE A 47 1.20 -0.79 24.02
N TYR A 48 0.09 -1.03 24.76
CA TYR A 48 -1.26 -0.73 24.29
C TYR A 48 -2.21 -0.49 25.45
N GLU A 49 -3.32 0.19 25.14
CA GLU A 49 -4.48 0.33 26.01
C GLU A 49 -5.78 0.20 25.21
N GLY A 50 -6.86 -0.19 25.89
CA GLY A 50 -8.18 -0.38 25.31
C GLY A 50 -9.18 -0.92 26.33
N GLN A 51 -10.31 -1.36 25.83
CA GLN A 51 -11.36 -1.95 26.68
C GLN A 51 -11.76 -3.33 26.20
N PHE A 52 -12.06 -4.23 27.12
CA PHE A 52 -12.60 -5.55 26.83
C PHE A 52 -13.95 -5.76 27.51
N LYS A 53 -14.78 -6.57 26.87
CA LYS A 53 -15.96 -7.20 27.44
C LYS A 53 -15.93 -8.67 27.06
N ASP A 54 -15.88 -9.55 28.04
CA ASP A 54 -15.83 -11.01 27.86
C ASP A 54 -14.70 -11.46 26.88
N ASN A 55 -13.47 -10.93 27.04
CA ASN A 55 -12.32 -11.07 26.16
C ASN A 55 -12.48 -10.42 24.77
N ILE A 56 -13.65 -9.85 24.44
CA ILE A 56 -13.89 -9.19 23.15
C ILE A 56 -13.43 -7.73 23.25
N PRO A 57 -12.53 -7.25 22.37
CA PRO A 57 -12.12 -5.85 22.37
C PRO A 57 -13.29 -4.95 22.02
N GLN A 58 -13.39 -3.80 22.70
CA GLN A 58 -14.48 -2.84 22.57
C GLN A 58 -13.94 -1.42 22.31
N GLY A 59 -14.57 -0.71 21.37
CA GLY A 59 -14.21 0.67 21.10
C GLY A 59 -12.79 0.85 20.60
N VAL A 60 -12.09 1.88 21.08
CA VAL A 60 -10.77 2.26 20.58
C VAL A 60 -9.66 1.58 21.39
N PHE A 61 -8.76 0.90 20.68
CA PHE A 61 -7.46 0.44 21.17
C PHE A 61 -6.37 1.33 20.61
N ARG A 62 -5.45 1.78 21.50
CA ARG A 62 -4.25 2.54 21.12
C ARG A 62 -3.01 1.72 21.38
N TYR A 63 -2.16 1.64 20.38
CA TYR A 63 -0.84 1.05 20.45
C TYR A 63 0.20 2.15 20.36
N TYR A 64 1.32 2.00 21.05
CA TYR A 64 2.30 3.05 21.22
C TYR A 64 3.68 2.66 20.70
N TYR A 65 4.45 3.64 20.26
CA TYR A 65 5.88 3.54 20.05
C TYR A 65 6.60 3.56 21.41
N GLU A 66 7.89 3.23 21.42
CA GLU A 66 8.73 3.26 22.64
C GLU A 66 8.87 4.67 23.24
N ASP A 67 8.73 5.73 22.43
CA ASP A 67 8.72 7.12 22.86
C ASP A 67 7.36 7.60 23.40
N GLY A 68 6.37 6.71 23.48
CA GLY A 68 5.03 6.98 24.00
C GLY A 68 4.05 7.62 23.01
N LYS A 69 4.47 7.90 21.78
CA LYS A 69 3.56 8.40 20.74
C LYS A 69 2.67 7.28 20.23
N VAL A 70 1.46 7.63 19.79
CA VAL A 70 0.51 6.69 19.20
C VAL A 70 1.09 6.16 17.89
N ARG A 71 1.21 4.83 17.80
CA ARG A 71 1.61 4.09 16.60
C ARG A 71 0.41 3.65 15.78
N SER A 72 -0.67 3.24 16.46
CA SER A 72 -1.87 2.72 15.81
C SER A 72 -3.10 2.92 16.67
N GLU A 73 -4.22 3.28 16.04
CA GLU A 73 -5.55 3.26 16.64
C GLU A 73 -6.42 2.25 15.88
N LEU A 74 -7.05 1.34 16.63
CA LEU A 74 -8.00 0.37 16.11
C LEU A 74 -9.36 0.62 16.77
N THR A 75 -10.38 0.92 15.98
CA THR A 75 -11.76 1.03 16.47
C THR A 75 -12.51 -0.24 16.14
N TYR A 76 -12.77 -1.04 17.17
CA TYR A 76 -13.43 -2.33 17.03
C TYR A 76 -14.93 -2.22 16.89
N SER A 77 -15.52 -3.10 16.04
CA SER A 77 -16.95 -3.37 16.00
C SER A 77 -17.43 -4.00 17.32
N PRO A 78 -18.73 -3.89 17.66
CA PRO A 78 -19.26 -4.43 18.93
C PRO A 78 -19.03 -5.93 19.15
N ASP A 79 -18.91 -6.71 18.07
CA ASP A 79 -18.60 -8.14 18.10
C ASP A 79 -17.08 -8.45 18.12
N GLY A 80 -16.25 -7.41 18.04
CA GLY A 80 -14.78 -7.51 18.02
C GLY A 80 -14.19 -8.12 16.75
N LYS A 81 -15.01 -8.45 15.73
CA LYS A 81 -14.53 -9.16 14.53
C LYS A 81 -13.95 -8.25 13.47
N LYS A 82 -14.34 -6.99 13.47
CA LYS A 82 -13.80 -5.97 12.56
C LYS A 82 -13.16 -4.84 13.37
N ALA A 83 -12.15 -4.21 12.78
CA ALA A 83 -11.57 -2.99 13.32
C ALA A 83 -11.17 -2.04 12.19
N SER A 84 -11.66 -0.79 12.25
CA SER A 84 -11.06 0.29 11.47
C SER A 84 -9.71 0.64 12.08
N ALA A 85 -8.68 0.69 11.26
CA ALA A 85 -7.31 0.96 11.69
C ALA A 85 -6.80 2.26 11.10
N VAL A 86 -6.11 3.05 11.93
CA VAL A 86 -5.27 4.17 11.52
C VAL A 86 -3.89 3.94 12.12
N ASN A 87 -2.87 3.90 11.28
CA ASN A 87 -1.48 3.80 11.69
C ASN A 87 -0.78 5.14 11.45
N TYR A 88 0.19 5.46 12.29
CA TYR A 88 0.90 6.73 12.27
C TYR A 88 2.41 6.51 12.13
N HIS A 89 3.08 7.42 11.44
CA HIS A 89 4.53 7.56 11.44
C HIS A 89 5.03 8.03 12.83
N PRO A 90 6.33 7.86 13.16
CA PRO A 90 6.89 8.38 14.42
C PRO A 90 6.76 9.90 14.59
N ASN A 91 6.59 10.65 13.50
CA ASN A 91 6.30 12.10 13.53
C ASN A 91 4.83 12.43 13.83
N GLY A 92 3.97 11.41 14.03
CA GLY A 92 2.54 11.53 14.35
C GLY A 92 1.62 11.71 13.14
N LYS A 93 2.15 11.79 11.91
CA LYS A 93 1.34 11.87 10.70
C LYS A 93 0.79 10.51 10.30
N LYS A 94 -0.36 10.48 9.62
CA LYS A 94 -0.98 9.26 9.15
C LYS A 94 -0.05 8.51 8.20
N MET A 95 0.15 7.21 8.45
CA MET A 95 0.95 6.30 7.64
C MET A 95 0.08 5.38 6.80
N ALA A 96 -1.00 4.84 7.40
CA ALA A 96 -1.93 3.96 6.69
C ALA A 96 -3.29 3.94 7.37
N GLU A 97 -4.33 3.66 6.59
CA GLU A 97 -5.67 3.40 7.12
C GLU A 97 -6.38 2.29 6.32
N GLY A 98 -7.28 1.58 6.98
CA GLY A 98 -8.05 0.51 6.37
C GLY A 98 -8.87 -0.25 7.41
N VAL A 99 -9.33 -1.43 7.02
CA VAL A 99 -10.14 -2.29 7.89
C VAL A 99 -9.47 -3.64 8.04
N TYR A 100 -9.45 -4.14 9.28
CA TYR A 100 -9.22 -5.54 9.57
C TYR A 100 -10.54 -6.27 9.77
N ALA A 101 -10.67 -7.46 9.17
CA ALA A 101 -11.70 -8.43 9.47
C ALA A 101 -11.02 -9.72 9.95
N GLU A 102 -11.36 -10.19 11.16
CA GLU A 102 -10.72 -11.37 11.77
C GLU A 102 -9.17 -11.27 11.75
N THR A 103 -8.63 -10.11 12.11
CA THR A 103 -7.19 -9.79 12.15
C THR A 103 -6.49 -9.69 10.78
N LYS A 104 -7.19 -9.88 9.68
CA LYS A 104 -6.65 -9.79 8.32
C LYS A 104 -7.11 -8.50 7.65
N LYS A 105 -6.27 -7.89 6.80
CA LYS A 105 -6.69 -6.75 5.99
C LYS A 105 -7.88 -7.12 5.11
N ASP A 106 -8.89 -6.23 5.04
CA ASP A 106 -10.10 -6.43 4.25
C ASP A 106 -10.56 -5.10 3.66
N GLY A 107 -10.97 -5.11 2.37
CA GLY A 107 -11.32 -3.90 1.65
C GLY A 107 -10.11 -3.04 1.25
N LEU A 108 -10.35 -1.75 1.06
CA LEU A 108 -9.35 -0.77 0.66
C LEU A 108 -8.44 -0.40 1.84
N TRP A 109 -7.14 -0.44 1.60
CA TRP A 109 -6.10 0.11 2.43
C TRP A 109 -5.41 1.26 1.71
N LYS A 110 -5.29 2.41 2.37
CA LYS A 110 -4.57 3.58 1.89
C LYS A 110 -3.31 3.78 2.70
N TYR A 111 -2.22 4.13 2.03
CA TYR A 111 -0.93 4.44 2.61
C TYR A 111 -0.56 5.87 2.28
N TYR A 112 0.17 6.50 3.18
CA TYR A 112 0.55 7.90 3.09
C TYR A 112 2.04 8.05 3.36
N ASN A 113 2.69 8.94 2.63
CA ASN A 113 4.06 9.32 2.93
C ASN A 113 4.12 10.33 4.10
N GLU A 114 5.31 10.70 4.54
CA GLU A 114 5.50 11.66 5.65
C GLU A 114 4.99 13.09 5.36
N ARG A 115 4.62 13.39 4.12
CA ARG A 115 3.96 14.64 3.71
C ARG A 115 2.44 14.53 3.70
N GLU A 116 1.88 13.36 4.07
CA GLU A 116 0.45 13.01 4.08
C GLU A 116 -0.17 12.90 2.68
N ASN A 117 0.65 12.80 1.62
CA ASN A 117 0.18 12.45 0.30
C ASN A 117 -0.05 10.94 0.22
N ILE A 118 -1.08 10.52 -0.52
CA ILE A 118 -1.33 9.10 -0.78
C ILE A 118 -0.13 8.55 -1.56
N SER A 119 0.49 7.47 -1.05
CA SER A 119 1.60 6.77 -1.68
C SER A 119 1.17 5.44 -2.30
N ALA A 120 0.12 4.79 -1.73
CA ALA A 120 -0.44 3.57 -2.31
C ALA A 120 -1.90 3.35 -1.91
N GLU A 121 -2.62 2.62 -2.77
CA GLU A 121 -3.95 2.06 -2.53
C GLU A 121 -3.94 0.58 -2.85
N GLU A 122 -4.36 -0.25 -1.90
CA GLU A 122 -4.30 -1.71 -1.98
C GLU A 122 -5.66 -2.29 -1.58
N TYR A 123 -6.19 -3.22 -2.38
CA TYR A 123 -7.43 -3.93 -2.06
C TYR A 123 -7.14 -5.33 -1.56
N TYR A 124 -7.85 -5.71 -0.51
CA TYR A 124 -7.72 -7.02 0.12
C TYR A 124 -9.06 -7.70 0.32
N THR A 125 -9.06 -9.02 0.26
CA THR A 125 -10.16 -9.87 0.74
C THR A 125 -9.58 -10.94 1.65
N LYS A 126 -9.95 -10.93 2.93
CA LYS A 126 -9.45 -11.87 3.95
C LYS A 126 -7.91 -11.95 3.98
N GLY A 127 -7.23 -10.83 3.82
CA GLY A 127 -5.77 -10.69 3.80
C GLY A 127 -5.09 -11.04 2.47
N MET A 128 -5.84 -11.47 1.47
CA MET A 128 -5.29 -11.72 0.12
C MET A 128 -5.42 -10.48 -0.77
N PRO A 129 -4.35 -10.08 -1.47
CA PRO A 129 -4.41 -9.04 -2.49
C PRO A 129 -5.43 -9.36 -3.59
N VAL A 130 -6.28 -8.38 -3.92
CA VAL A 130 -7.27 -8.45 -5.01
C VAL A 130 -7.46 -7.09 -5.66
N GLY A 131 -8.13 -7.06 -6.82
CA GLY A 131 -8.46 -5.79 -7.50
C GLY A 131 -7.23 -5.04 -7.99
N PHE A 132 -7.37 -3.74 -8.21
CA PHE A 132 -6.27 -2.90 -8.67
C PHE A 132 -5.52 -2.32 -7.49
N TRP A 133 -4.21 -2.57 -7.42
CA TRP A 133 -3.29 -1.89 -6.54
C TRP A 133 -2.68 -0.72 -7.29
N LYS A 134 -2.56 0.42 -6.61
CA LYS A 134 -2.04 1.65 -7.17
C LYS A 134 -0.93 2.19 -6.29
N THR A 135 0.12 2.70 -6.91
CA THR A 135 1.16 3.50 -6.25
C THR A 135 1.25 4.86 -6.90
N TYR A 136 1.71 5.84 -6.16
CA TYR A 136 1.71 7.24 -6.58
C TYR A 136 3.08 7.87 -6.38
N TYR A 137 3.41 8.82 -7.21
CA TYR A 137 4.53 9.74 -7.02
C TYR A 137 4.26 10.67 -5.82
N ASP A 138 5.31 11.34 -5.33
CA ASP A 138 5.21 12.29 -4.21
C ASP A 138 4.28 13.49 -4.51
N ASP A 139 4.08 13.84 -5.76
CA ASP A 139 3.17 14.89 -6.23
C ASP A 139 1.71 14.43 -6.35
N GLY A 140 1.43 13.14 -6.10
CA GLY A 140 0.11 12.53 -6.14
C GLY A 140 -0.28 11.96 -7.51
N ASN A 141 0.54 12.11 -8.55
CA ASN A 141 0.30 11.49 -9.83
C ASN A 141 0.46 9.96 -9.76
N LEU A 142 -0.31 9.23 -10.56
CA LEU A 142 -0.26 7.76 -10.59
C LEU A 142 1.09 7.29 -11.14
N LEU A 143 1.80 6.43 -10.38
CA LEU A 143 3.06 5.80 -10.77
C LEU A 143 2.83 4.43 -11.42
N GLU A 144 2.02 3.60 -10.78
CA GLU A 144 1.73 2.23 -11.24
C GLU A 144 0.30 1.84 -10.86
N GLU A 145 -0.36 1.11 -11.74
CA GLU A 145 -1.55 0.33 -11.41
C GLU A 145 -1.35 -1.12 -11.87
N CYS A 146 -1.70 -2.05 -10.99
CA CYS A 146 -1.49 -3.46 -11.22
C CYS A 146 -2.68 -4.28 -10.70
N PRO A 147 -3.32 -5.12 -11.55
CA PRO A 147 -4.40 -5.98 -11.10
C PRO A 147 -3.86 -7.19 -10.33
N TYR A 148 -4.56 -7.52 -9.24
CA TYR A 148 -4.31 -8.70 -8.41
C TYR A 148 -5.50 -9.64 -8.40
N LYS A 149 -5.24 -10.93 -8.51
CA LYS A 149 -6.22 -12.01 -8.38
C LYS A 149 -5.64 -13.12 -7.53
N ASN A 150 -6.40 -13.56 -6.51
CA ASN A 150 -5.96 -14.63 -5.60
C ASN A 150 -4.56 -14.41 -5.00
N GLY A 151 -4.22 -13.18 -4.64
CA GLY A 151 -2.96 -12.81 -4.02
C GLY A 151 -1.76 -12.62 -4.96
N LYS A 152 -1.96 -12.74 -6.26
CA LYS A 152 -0.89 -12.63 -7.28
C LYS A 152 -1.24 -11.58 -8.33
N LYS A 153 -0.22 -10.95 -8.92
CA LYS A 153 -0.40 -10.09 -10.10
C LYS A 153 -1.02 -10.92 -11.23
N ASP A 154 -2.12 -10.44 -11.82
CA ASP A 154 -2.84 -11.15 -12.88
C ASP A 154 -3.62 -10.15 -13.75
N GLY A 155 -3.16 -9.94 -14.99
CA GLY A 155 -3.67 -8.98 -15.95
C GLY A 155 -2.66 -7.91 -16.36
N LEU A 156 -3.15 -6.86 -17.02
CA LEU A 156 -2.31 -5.77 -17.53
C LEU A 156 -1.91 -4.79 -16.42
N SER A 157 -0.62 -4.73 -16.10
CA SER A 157 -0.01 -3.72 -15.26
C SER A 157 0.47 -2.54 -16.12
N LYS A 158 0.25 -1.31 -15.63
CA LYS A 158 0.69 -0.09 -16.28
C LYS A 158 1.55 0.73 -15.34
N GLN A 159 2.65 1.26 -15.87
CA GLN A 159 3.43 2.30 -15.21
C GLN A 159 3.31 3.60 -15.99
N TYR A 160 3.42 4.70 -15.28
CA TYR A 160 3.27 6.04 -15.82
C TYR A 160 4.51 6.89 -15.53
N PHE A 161 4.79 7.84 -16.38
CA PHE A 161 5.70 8.94 -16.08
C PHE A 161 5.00 9.94 -15.13
N SER A 162 5.77 10.85 -14.53
CA SER A 162 5.23 11.85 -13.60
C SER A 162 4.25 12.84 -14.24
N ASP A 163 4.27 13.01 -15.56
CA ASP A 163 3.30 13.80 -16.33
C ASP A 163 1.98 13.05 -16.63
N GLY A 164 1.87 11.78 -16.21
CA GLY A 164 0.72 10.92 -16.41
C GLY A 164 0.72 10.16 -17.74
N SER A 165 1.69 10.38 -18.62
CA SER A 165 1.84 9.58 -19.84
C SER A 165 2.25 8.14 -19.51
N VAL A 166 1.82 7.17 -20.33
CA VAL A 166 2.12 5.75 -20.08
C VAL A 166 3.59 5.48 -20.36
N LYS A 167 4.28 4.89 -19.37
CA LYS A 167 5.69 4.46 -19.45
C LYS A 167 5.83 3.02 -19.89
N SER A 168 4.98 2.12 -19.34
CA SER A 168 5.00 0.72 -19.72
C SER A 168 3.66 0.05 -19.52
N GLU A 169 3.41 -0.98 -20.32
CA GLU A 169 2.28 -1.90 -20.24
C GLU A 169 2.81 -3.32 -20.31
N VAL A 170 2.63 -4.10 -19.24
CA VAL A 170 3.15 -5.47 -19.15
C VAL A 170 2.07 -6.39 -18.58
N ASN A 171 1.85 -7.50 -19.25
CA ASN A 171 0.88 -8.50 -18.79
C ASN A 171 1.49 -9.46 -17.77
N PHE A 172 0.69 -9.78 -16.76
CA PHE A 172 0.98 -10.78 -15.75
C PHE A 172 -0.06 -11.91 -15.78
N LYS A 173 0.38 -13.10 -15.43
CA LYS A 173 -0.49 -14.24 -15.15
C LYS A 173 0.06 -15.03 -13.97
N ASN A 174 -0.77 -15.17 -12.93
CA ASN A 174 -0.38 -15.87 -11.69
C ASN A 174 0.93 -15.38 -11.07
N GLY A 175 1.26 -14.10 -11.19
CA GLY A 175 2.45 -13.44 -10.62
C GLY A 175 3.67 -13.43 -11.54
N LYS A 176 3.61 -14.04 -12.70
CA LYS A 176 4.69 -14.08 -13.70
C LYS A 176 4.39 -13.14 -14.87
N TYR A 177 5.44 -12.61 -15.48
CA TYR A 177 5.31 -11.95 -16.78
C TYR A 177 4.83 -12.96 -17.83
N GLU A 178 3.73 -12.64 -18.50
CA GLU A 178 3.09 -13.54 -19.47
C GLU A 178 2.34 -12.74 -20.54
N GLY A 179 2.70 -12.88 -21.80
CA GLY A 179 2.08 -12.16 -22.92
C GLY A 179 2.78 -10.87 -23.26
N SER A 180 2.04 -9.92 -23.85
CA SER A 180 2.63 -8.69 -24.41
C SER A 180 3.24 -7.76 -23.37
N ALA A 181 4.33 -7.11 -23.79
CA ALA A 181 4.99 -6.04 -23.05
C ALA A 181 5.31 -4.88 -23.99
N ARG A 182 5.03 -3.65 -23.54
CA ARG A 182 5.36 -2.40 -24.23
C ARG A 182 5.99 -1.44 -23.25
N TYR A 183 7.08 -0.83 -23.66
CA TYR A 183 7.74 0.27 -22.99
C TYR A 183 7.73 1.45 -23.94
N LEU A 184 7.44 2.63 -23.44
CA LEU A 184 7.18 3.83 -24.25
C LEU A 184 8.12 4.96 -23.86
N PHE A 185 8.42 5.83 -24.82
CA PHE A 185 8.97 7.15 -24.58
C PHE A 185 7.90 8.08 -23.98
N PRO A 186 8.27 9.19 -23.34
CA PRO A 186 7.31 10.16 -22.79
C PRO A 186 6.31 10.72 -23.82
N ASP A 187 6.67 10.77 -25.11
CA ASP A 187 5.79 11.18 -26.21
C ASP A 187 4.81 10.09 -26.67
N GLY A 188 4.82 8.92 -25.98
CA GLY A 188 3.93 7.79 -26.26
C GLY A 188 4.40 6.87 -27.40
N LYS A 189 5.50 7.19 -28.07
CA LYS A 189 6.08 6.31 -29.10
C LYS A 189 6.68 5.06 -28.44
N PRO A 190 6.68 3.91 -29.15
CA PRO A 190 7.30 2.70 -28.63
C PRO A 190 8.83 2.88 -28.45
N LEU A 191 9.34 2.45 -27.30
CA LEU A 191 10.75 2.28 -27.00
C LEU A 191 11.15 0.81 -27.21
N LEU A 192 10.36 -0.12 -26.64
CA LEU A 192 10.62 -1.55 -26.70
C LEU A 192 9.28 -2.30 -26.68
N VAL A 193 9.11 -3.25 -27.59
CA VAL A 193 7.89 -4.05 -27.73
C VAL A 193 8.26 -5.50 -27.88
N GLY A 194 7.55 -6.39 -27.17
CA GLY A 194 7.77 -7.83 -27.26
C GLY A 194 6.79 -8.60 -26.41
N GLN A 195 7.16 -9.80 -26.05
CA GLN A 195 6.33 -10.63 -25.18
C GLN A 195 7.18 -11.47 -24.22
N PHE A 196 6.56 -11.79 -23.09
CA PHE A 196 7.11 -12.71 -22.10
C PHE A 196 6.35 -14.03 -22.11
N LYS A 197 7.03 -15.08 -21.72
CA LYS A 197 6.47 -16.38 -21.37
C LYS A 197 7.17 -16.89 -20.13
N ASP A 198 6.41 -17.13 -19.06
CA ASP A 198 6.94 -17.60 -17.77
C ASP A 198 8.13 -16.77 -17.25
N ASP A 199 8.02 -15.44 -17.22
CA ASP A 199 9.05 -14.44 -16.84
C ASP A 199 10.22 -14.28 -17.83
N LEU A 200 10.30 -15.08 -18.88
CA LEU A 200 11.38 -15.04 -19.86
C LEU A 200 10.94 -14.27 -21.12
N LYS A 201 11.85 -13.50 -21.70
CA LYS A 201 11.61 -12.95 -23.04
C LYS A 201 11.36 -14.07 -24.03
N HIS A 202 10.35 -13.93 -24.89
CA HIS A 202 9.94 -14.92 -25.87
C HIS A 202 9.56 -14.28 -27.19
N GLY A 203 9.90 -14.94 -28.32
CA GLY A 203 9.60 -14.41 -29.65
C GLY A 203 10.36 -13.11 -29.96
N LEU A 204 9.82 -12.35 -30.90
CA LEU A 204 10.44 -11.14 -31.41
C LEU A 204 10.30 -9.95 -30.42
N TRP A 205 11.43 -9.31 -30.14
CA TRP A 205 11.52 -8.04 -29.42
C TRP A 205 12.09 -6.98 -30.34
N ILE A 206 11.42 -5.83 -30.40
CA ILE A 206 11.79 -4.72 -31.26
C ILE A 206 12.09 -3.50 -30.41
N ALA A 207 13.28 -2.96 -30.53
CA ALA A 207 13.67 -1.69 -29.95
C ALA A 207 13.58 -0.57 -31.00
N TYR A 208 13.18 0.62 -30.54
CA TYR A 208 13.02 1.80 -31.38
C TYR A 208 13.81 2.97 -30.83
N LYS A 209 14.31 3.82 -31.71
CA LYS A 209 14.87 5.13 -31.39
C LYS A 209 13.75 6.14 -31.15
N ALA A 210 14.07 7.26 -30.48
CA ALA A 210 13.08 8.32 -30.21
C ALA A 210 12.46 8.94 -31.48
N ASN A 211 13.14 8.87 -32.62
CA ASN A 211 12.61 9.30 -33.92
C ASN A 211 11.60 8.30 -34.53
N GLY A 212 11.40 7.12 -33.89
CA GLY A 212 10.48 6.05 -34.31
C GLY A 212 11.11 5.03 -35.27
N GLU A 213 12.37 5.18 -35.66
CA GLU A 213 13.06 4.17 -36.45
C GLU A 213 13.41 2.95 -35.60
N LYS A 214 13.42 1.75 -36.20
CA LYS A 214 13.88 0.55 -35.52
C LYS A 214 15.38 0.66 -35.20
N GLU A 215 15.74 0.33 -33.96
CA GLU A 215 17.12 0.23 -33.51
C GLU A 215 17.62 -1.22 -33.64
N SER A 216 16.81 -2.19 -33.17
CA SER A 216 17.13 -3.61 -33.27
C SER A 216 15.88 -4.49 -33.27
N GLU A 217 16.05 -5.68 -33.78
CA GLU A 217 15.11 -6.81 -33.67
C GLU A 217 15.87 -8.01 -33.10
N ILE A 218 15.39 -8.54 -31.98
CA ILE A 218 16.03 -9.66 -31.27
C ILE A 218 14.95 -10.74 -31.02
N THR A 219 15.20 -11.94 -31.50
CA THR A 219 14.32 -13.08 -31.27
C THR A 219 14.85 -13.93 -30.13
N TYR A 220 13.95 -14.20 -29.17
CA TYR A 220 14.24 -15.03 -27.99
C TYR A 220 13.48 -16.34 -28.02
N PHE A 221 14.13 -17.41 -27.63
CA PHE A 221 13.53 -18.69 -27.33
C PHE A 221 13.87 -19.07 -25.88
N GLU A 222 12.88 -19.14 -25.01
CA GLU A 222 13.05 -19.42 -23.57
C GLU A 222 14.11 -18.52 -22.87
N GLY A 223 14.11 -17.24 -23.20
CA GLY A 223 15.03 -16.23 -22.64
C GLY A 223 16.39 -16.17 -23.31
N VAL A 224 16.70 -17.09 -24.21
CA VAL A 224 17.98 -17.13 -24.94
C VAL A 224 17.82 -16.48 -26.31
N ILE A 225 18.78 -15.67 -26.71
CA ILE A 225 18.79 -15.04 -28.04
C ILE A 225 19.02 -16.14 -29.10
N SER A 226 18.10 -16.20 -30.07
CA SER A 226 18.23 -17.10 -31.23
C SER A 226 18.59 -16.35 -32.52
N GLU A 227 18.23 -15.05 -32.61
CA GLU A 227 18.53 -14.21 -33.76
C GLU A 227 18.59 -12.76 -33.32
N GLU A 228 19.50 -11.97 -33.92
CA GLU A 228 19.61 -10.54 -33.64
C GLU A 228 19.93 -9.77 -34.92
N ILE A 229 19.23 -8.63 -35.10
CA ILE A 229 19.41 -7.69 -36.20
C ILE A 229 19.55 -6.30 -35.62
N TYR A 230 20.65 -5.61 -35.92
CA TYR A 230 20.88 -4.21 -35.52
C TYR A 230 20.85 -3.34 -36.76
N TYR A 231 20.08 -2.25 -36.74
CA TYR A 231 19.95 -1.31 -37.83
C TYR A 231 21.00 -0.20 -37.78
N ASP A 232 21.65 -0.02 -36.62
CA ASP A 232 22.80 0.87 -36.47
C ASP A 232 24.09 0.04 -36.33
N LYS A 233 24.87 0.03 -37.41
CA LYS A 233 26.11 -0.77 -37.48
C LYS A 233 27.21 -0.30 -36.53
N THR A 234 27.20 0.98 -36.11
CA THR A 234 28.18 1.52 -35.16
C THR A 234 27.93 0.89 -33.77
N ARG A 235 26.69 0.81 -33.34
CA ARG A 235 26.30 0.22 -32.06
C ARG A 235 26.44 -1.30 -32.06
N GLU A 236 26.24 -1.95 -33.19
CA GLU A 236 26.52 -3.40 -33.36
C GLU A 236 27.98 -3.74 -33.03
N ALA A 237 28.91 -2.91 -33.49
CA ALA A 237 30.35 -3.10 -33.26
C ALA A 237 30.73 -2.83 -31.78
N GLU A 238 30.12 -1.83 -31.12
CA GLU A 238 30.32 -1.51 -29.71
C GLU A 238 29.87 -2.66 -28.80
N LEU A 239 28.66 -3.17 -29.00
CA LEU A 239 28.10 -4.26 -28.20
C LEU A 239 28.89 -5.57 -28.36
N LYS A 240 29.38 -5.87 -29.59
CA LYS A 240 30.24 -7.02 -29.81
C LYS A 240 31.60 -6.89 -29.16
N ASN A 241 32.09 -5.69 -28.93
CA ASN A 241 33.33 -5.44 -28.20
C ASN A 241 33.13 -5.53 -26.68
N GLU A 242 32.02 -4.99 -26.13
CA GLU A 242 31.68 -5.11 -24.70
C GLU A 242 31.53 -6.57 -24.25
N VAL A 243 30.95 -7.44 -25.07
CA VAL A 243 30.81 -8.88 -24.78
C VAL A 243 32.13 -9.61 -24.75
N LYS A 244 33.17 -9.11 -25.50
CA LYS A 244 34.50 -9.71 -25.51
C LYS A 244 35.39 -9.32 -24.32
N GLU A 245 35.03 -8.25 -23.60
CA GLU A 245 35.77 -7.75 -22.43
C GLU A 245 35.30 -8.30 -21.08
N ILE A 246 34.31 -9.23 -21.05
CA ILE A 246 33.95 -9.94 -19.83
C ILE A 246 34.94 -11.10 -19.65
N PRO A 247 35.88 -11.04 -18.69
CA PRO A 247 36.78 -12.17 -18.41
C PRO A 247 35.96 -13.36 -17.87
N GLU A 248 36.34 -14.58 -18.28
CA GLU A 248 35.77 -15.84 -17.77
C GLU A 248 35.94 -16.00 -16.25
#